data_04b3bfa2888677010f2f136731c48fe7
#
_entry.id   04b3bfa2888677010f2f136731c48fe7
#
_cell.length_a   1.000
_cell.length_b   1.000
_cell.length_c   1.000
_cell.angle_alpha   90.00
_cell.angle_beta   90.00
_cell.angle_gamma   90.00
#
_symmetry.space_group_name_H-M   'P 1'
#
loop_
_entity.id
_entity.type
_entity.pdbx_description
1 polymer ?
#
loop_
_entity_poly.entity_id
_entity_poly.type
_entity_poly.pdbx_seq_one_letter_code
_entity_poly.pdbx_strand_id
1 'polypeptide(L)'
;GVDKPTAGHVWLQGTDLYKLDENALAIFRRRQIGLVYQFYNLLPVLNVRENLTLPLLLDGRNVNKNQLEQLAQILGIQDRMNHLPHQLSGGQQQRVSIGRALITSPALLLADEPTGNLDSKNSAEVMALLRYFHEKKGQTLLVITHDERIACQADRLITVEDGHIAQDEAVRP
;
A
#
# COMPACT_ATOMS: atom_id res chain seq x y z
N GLY A 1 12.89 5.27 -3.15
CA GLY A 1 14.01 4.71 -2.43
C GLY A 1 14.46 3.33 -2.89
N VAL A 2 13.94 2.80 -4.02
CA VAL A 2 14.46 1.58 -4.67
C VAL A 2 15.51 1.98 -5.69
N ASP A 3 15.24 3.03 -6.44
CA ASP A 3 16.15 3.59 -7.43
C ASP A 3 16.56 5.01 -7.02
N LYS A 4 17.69 5.49 -7.53
CA LYS A 4 18.22 6.82 -7.21
C LYS A 4 17.88 7.79 -8.35
N PRO A 5 17.43 9.02 -8.04
CA PRO A 5 17.23 10.03 -9.07
C PRO A 5 18.57 10.49 -9.63
N THR A 6 18.58 10.90 -10.90
CA THR A 6 19.75 11.54 -11.53
C THR A 6 20.11 12.85 -10.83
N ALA A 7 19.11 13.58 -10.34
CA ALA A 7 19.26 14.81 -9.56
C ALA A 7 18.03 15.03 -8.67
N GLY A 8 18.16 15.90 -7.68
CA GLY A 8 17.08 16.25 -6.76
C GLY A 8 17.06 15.40 -5.49
N HIS A 9 16.02 15.58 -4.68
CA HIS A 9 15.88 14.98 -3.36
C HIS A 9 14.48 14.42 -3.17
N VAL A 10 14.36 13.34 -2.39
CA VAL A 10 13.07 12.82 -1.92
C VAL A 10 13.05 12.83 -0.40
N TRP A 11 12.11 13.57 0.15
CA TRP A 11 11.94 13.73 1.59
C TRP A 11 10.69 12.98 2.06
N LEU A 12 10.83 12.15 3.07
CA LEU A 12 9.71 11.51 3.74
C LEU A 12 9.92 11.62 5.26
N GLN A 13 8.94 12.13 5.98
CA GLN A 13 9.03 12.37 7.44
C GLN A 13 10.29 13.17 7.83
N GLY A 14 10.63 14.21 7.06
CA GLY A 14 11.80 15.04 7.31
C GLY A 14 13.15 14.37 7.01
N THR A 15 13.17 13.15 6.49
CA THR A 15 14.37 12.42 6.14
C THR A 15 14.61 12.48 4.63
N ASP A 16 15.79 12.93 4.21
CA ASP A 16 16.25 12.84 2.82
C ASP A 16 16.69 11.39 2.54
N LEU A 17 15.94 10.69 1.71
CA LEU A 17 16.14 9.25 1.46
C LEU A 17 17.50 8.94 0.84
N TYR A 18 18.04 9.86 0.04
CA TYR A 18 19.28 9.63 -0.69
C TYR A 18 20.55 10.05 0.06
N LYS A 19 20.39 10.56 1.30
CA LYS A 19 21.48 10.70 2.26
C LYS A 19 21.70 9.46 3.14
N LEU A 20 20.75 8.51 3.10
CA LEU A 20 20.87 7.25 3.81
C LEU A 20 21.78 6.29 3.03
N ASP A 21 22.58 5.50 3.75
CA ASP A 21 23.25 4.34 3.17
C ASP A 21 22.22 3.25 2.80
N GLU A 22 22.64 2.24 2.05
CA GLU A 22 21.74 1.20 1.55
C GLU A 22 21.02 0.43 2.66
N ASN A 23 21.71 0.16 3.78
CA ASN A 23 21.12 -0.55 4.92
C ASN A 23 20.09 0.31 5.64
N ALA A 24 20.43 1.57 5.93
CA ALA A 24 19.53 2.52 6.56
C ALA A 24 18.31 2.78 5.65
N LEU A 25 18.50 2.91 4.34
CA LEU A 25 17.43 3.08 3.36
C LEU A 25 16.51 1.85 3.30
N ALA A 26 17.05 0.63 3.34
CA ALA A 26 16.25 -0.59 3.38
C ALA A 26 15.40 -0.69 4.66
N ILE A 27 15.98 -0.34 5.81
CA ILE A 27 15.24 -0.26 7.08
C ILE A 27 14.17 0.82 7.03
N PHE A 28 14.49 2.00 6.49
CA PHE A 28 13.56 3.10 6.34
C PHE A 28 12.35 2.71 5.46
N ARG A 29 12.61 2.12 4.27
CA ARG A 29 11.55 1.61 3.39
C ARG A 29 10.62 0.64 4.11
N ARG A 30 11.17 -0.39 4.76
CA ARG A 30 10.40 -1.41 5.48
C ARG A 30 9.48 -0.81 6.54
N ARG A 31 9.89 0.29 7.19
CA ARG A 31 9.17 0.90 8.31
C ARG A 31 8.22 2.01 7.88
N GLN A 32 8.57 2.77 6.83
CA GLN A 32 7.90 4.03 6.49
C GLN A 32 7.13 3.98 5.18
N ILE A 33 7.33 2.95 4.35
CA ILE A 33 6.69 2.84 3.04
C ILE A 33 5.96 1.50 2.94
N GLY A 34 4.65 1.56 2.74
CA GLY A 34 3.84 0.41 2.34
C GLY A 34 3.72 0.35 0.82
N LEU A 35 3.79 -0.85 0.26
CA LEU A 35 3.66 -1.07 -1.19
C LEU A 35 2.50 -2.03 -1.46
N VAL A 36 1.60 -1.61 -2.35
CA VAL A 36 0.49 -2.40 -2.87
C VAL A 36 0.67 -2.49 -4.38
N TYR A 37 0.69 -3.70 -4.91
CA TYR A 37 0.92 -3.98 -6.33
C TYR A 37 -0.35 -4.52 -7.00
N GLN A 38 -0.40 -4.39 -8.31
CA GLN A 38 -1.45 -4.96 -9.15
C GLN A 38 -1.57 -6.49 -9.01
N PHE A 39 -0.46 -7.22 -8.88
CA PHE A 39 -0.40 -8.69 -8.77
C PHE A 39 -0.28 -9.18 -7.31
N TYR A 40 -0.86 -8.50 -6.35
CA TYR A 40 -0.93 -8.85 -4.93
C TYR A 40 0.41 -9.21 -4.25
N ASN A 41 1.31 -9.91 -4.93
CA ASN A 41 2.64 -10.36 -4.48
C ASN A 41 2.62 -11.05 -3.10
N LEU A 42 1.58 -11.85 -2.83
CA LEU A 42 1.50 -12.67 -1.64
C LEU A 42 2.45 -13.87 -1.77
N LEU A 43 3.07 -14.24 -0.66
CA LEU A 43 3.88 -15.46 -0.62
C LEU A 43 2.93 -16.68 -0.59
N PRO A 44 2.97 -17.55 -1.62
CA PRO A 44 1.96 -18.60 -1.79
C PRO A 44 2.02 -19.70 -0.73
N VAL A 45 3.17 -19.87 -0.07
CA VAL A 45 3.41 -20.85 0.99
C VAL A 45 3.00 -20.34 2.38
N LEU A 46 2.69 -19.06 2.51
CA LEU A 46 2.27 -18.42 3.75
C LEU A 46 0.75 -18.21 3.73
N ASN A 47 0.09 -18.47 4.86
CA ASN A 47 -1.32 -18.15 5.02
C ASN A 47 -1.55 -16.62 5.13
N VAL A 48 -2.81 -16.20 5.24
CA VAL A 48 -3.18 -14.78 5.35
C VAL A 48 -2.51 -14.12 6.55
N ARG A 49 -2.57 -14.75 7.73
CA ARG A 49 -1.96 -14.23 8.96
C ARG A 49 -0.46 -14.01 8.79
N GLU A 50 0.23 -14.98 8.25
CA GLU A 50 1.67 -14.96 8.02
C GLU A 50 2.05 -13.89 6.97
N ASN A 51 1.30 -13.79 5.86
CA ASN A 51 1.50 -12.72 4.88
C ASN A 51 1.32 -11.32 5.51
N LEU A 52 0.28 -11.12 6.34
CA LEU A 52 0.04 -9.85 7.01
C LEU A 52 1.17 -9.48 7.97
N THR A 53 1.67 -10.44 8.74
CA THR A 53 2.66 -10.18 9.81
C THR A 53 4.10 -10.19 9.35
N LEU A 54 4.37 -10.67 8.14
CA LEU A 54 5.72 -10.81 7.58
C LEU A 54 6.58 -9.54 7.70
N PRO A 55 6.10 -8.32 7.38
CA PRO A 55 6.92 -7.12 7.49
C PRO A 55 7.38 -6.83 8.92
N LEU A 56 6.52 -7.12 9.92
CA LEU A 56 6.89 -6.96 11.34
C LEU A 56 7.95 -7.97 11.75
N LEU A 57 7.81 -9.23 11.33
CA LEU A 57 8.77 -10.30 11.63
C LEU A 57 10.13 -10.03 11.01
N LEU A 58 10.17 -9.55 9.76
CA LEU A 58 11.41 -9.14 9.08
C LEU A 58 12.09 -7.93 9.74
N ASP A 59 11.33 -7.10 10.48
CA ASP A 59 11.85 -5.98 11.26
C ASP A 59 12.19 -6.37 12.71
N GLY A 60 12.08 -7.64 13.08
CA GLY A 60 12.31 -8.13 14.44
C GLY A 60 11.26 -7.63 15.47
N ARG A 61 10.09 -7.16 15.00
CA ARG A 61 9.02 -6.62 15.85
C ARG A 61 8.03 -7.70 16.24
N ASN A 62 7.53 -7.61 17.46
CA ASN A 62 6.46 -8.48 17.91
C ASN A 62 5.12 -8.09 17.27
N VAL A 63 4.32 -9.11 16.94
CA VAL A 63 2.97 -8.93 16.43
C VAL A 63 2.02 -8.58 17.56
N ASN A 64 1.42 -7.41 17.52
CA ASN A 64 0.32 -7.05 18.42
C ASN A 64 -0.97 -7.74 17.93
N LYS A 65 -1.48 -8.70 18.70
CA LYS A 65 -2.67 -9.49 18.35
C LYS A 65 -3.90 -8.60 18.13
N ASN A 66 -4.13 -7.63 19.00
CA ASN A 66 -5.29 -6.74 18.90
C ASN A 66 -5.21 -5.87 17.63
N GLN A 67 -4.03 -5.35 17.30
CA GLN A 67 -3.82 -4.59 16.06
C GLN A 67 -4.09 -5.47 14.82
N LEU A 68 -3.59 -6.70 14.81
CA LEU A 68 -3.82 -7.64 13.73
C LEU A 68 -5.30 -8.00 13.56
N GLU A 69 -6.01 -8.26 14.66
CA GLU A 69 -7.43 -8.58 14.65
C GLU A 69 -8.29 -7.40 14.16
N GLN A 70 -8.01 -6.18 14.64
CA GLN A 70 -8.67 -4.96 14.16
C GLN A 70 -8.41 -4.73 12.67
N LEU A 71 -7.18 -4.91 12.22
CA LEU A 71 -6.85 -4.78 10.79
C LEU A 71 -7.59 -5.83 9.97
N ALA A 72 -7.58 -7.10 10.37
CA ALA A 72 -8.30 -8.17 9.69
C ALA A 72 -9.81 -7.90 9.60
N GLN A 73 -10.40 -7.32 10.65
CA GLN A 73 -11.80 -6.92 10.67
C GLN A 73 -12.09 -5.79 9.67
N ILE A 74 -11.27 -4.73 9.66
CA ILE A 74 -11.41 -3.62 8.70
C ILE A 74 -11.29 -4.12 7.26
N LEU A 75 -10.36 -5.05 7.01
CA LEU A 75 -10.14 -5.67 5.70
C LEU A 75 -11.25 -6.68 5.32
N GLY A 76 -12.10 -7.11 6.26
CA GLY A 76 -13.14 -8.13 6.03
C GLY A 76 -12.58 -9.51 5.68
N ILE A 77 -11.46 -9.91 6.32
CA ILE A 77 -10.75 -11.17 6.08
C ILE A 77 -10.52 -12.00 7.35
N GLN A 78 -11.18 -11.64 8.46
CA GLN A 78 -10.99 -12.33 9.76
C GLN A 78 -11.25 -13.83 9.69
N ASP A 79 -12.22 -14.27 8.87
CA ASP A 79 -12.56 -15.68 8.70
C ASP A 79 -11.60 -16.42 7.75
N ARG A 80 -10.63 -15.71 7.18
CA ARG A 80 -9.69 -16.23 6.17
C ARG A 80 -8.24 -16.30 6.66
N MET A 81 -7.99 -15.98 7.93
CA MET A 81 -6.63 -15.82 8.46
C MET A 81 -5.72 -17.05 8.29
N ASN A 82 -6.30 -18.25 8.23
CA ASN A 82 -5.56 -19.49 8.05
C ASN A 82 -5.57 -20.02 6.59
N HIS A 83 -6.21 -19.29 5.65
CA HIS A 83 -6.24 -19.68 4.24
C HIS A 83 -4.94 -19.32 3.53
N LEU A 84 -4.55 -20.14 2.57
CA LEU A 84 -3.46 -19.84 1.64
C LEU A 84 -3.95 -18.93 0.50
N PRO A 85 -3.06 -18.16 -0.16
CA PRO A 85 -3.46 -17.23 -1.22
C PRO A 85 -4.32 -17.85 -2.33
N HIS A 86 -4.03 -19.07 -2.76
CA HIS A 86 -4.81 -19.77 -3.81
C HIS A 86 -6.25 -20.13 -3.40
N GLN A 87 -6.60 -20.04 -2.12
CA GLN A 87 -7.94 -20.26 -1.58
C GLN A 87 -8.78 -18.97 -1.49
N LEU A 88 -8.20 -17.83 -1.90
CA LEU A 88 -8.80 -16.51 -1.83
C LEU A 88 -9.22 -16.01 -3.20
N SER A 89 -10.33 -15.25 -3.27
CA SER A 89 -10.66 -14.49 -4.47
C SER A 89 -9.62 -13.38 -4.71
N GLY A 90 -9.56 -12.84 -5.93
CA GLY A 90 -8.66 -11.71 -6.26
C GLY A 90 -8.85 -10.51 -5.34
N GLY A 91 -10.09 -10.12 -5.06
CA GLY A 91 -10.39 -9.03 -4.12
C GLY A 91 -9.93 -9.32 -2.68
N GLN A 92 -10.04 -10.57 -2.22
CA GLN A 92 -9.52 -10.98 -0.92
C GLN A 92 -7.99 -10.95 -0.89
N GLN A 93 -7.32 -11.42 -1.94
CA GLN A 93 -5.86 -11.35 -2.06
C GLN A 93 -5.37 -9.89 -2.03
N GLN A 94 -6.07 -9.00 -2.74
CA GLN A 94 -5.73 -7.57 -2.73
C GLN A 94 -5.90 -6.95 -1.35
N ARG A 95 -6.96 -7.30 -0.61
CA ARG A 95 -7.15 -6.83 0.78
C ARG A 95 -6.04 -7.34 1.71
N VAL A 96 -5.56 -8.57 1.52
CA VAL A 96 -4.39 -9.09 2.26
C VAL A 96 -3.13 -8.31 1.89
N SER A 97 -2.91 -8.00 0.60
CA SER A 97 -1.77 -7.18 0.14
C SER A 97 -1.79 -5.79 0.78
N ILE A 98 -2.96 -5.12 0.79
CA ILE A 98 -3.15 -3.82 1.47
C ILE A 98 -2.86 -3.93 2.97
N GLY A 99 -3.39 -4.97 3.63
CA GLY A 99 -3.16 -5.19 5.06
C GLY A 99 -1.69 -5.42 5.38
N ARG A 100 -0.98 -6.19 4.57
CA ARG A 100 0.46 -6.39 4.70
C ARG A 100 1.23 -5.08 4.58
N ALA A 101 0.82 -4.20 3.67
CA ALA A 101 1.44 -2.89 3.50
C ALA A 101 1.17 -1.95 4.69
N LEU A 102 0.00 -2.08 5.34
CA LEU A 102 -0.44 -1.20 6.43
C LEU A 102 -0.06 -1.67 7.84
N ILE A 103 0.31 -2.94 8.03
CA ILE A 103 0.55 -3.51 9.38
C ILE A 103 1.68 -2.81 10.13
N THR A 104 2.66 -2.26 9.41
CA THR A 104 3.78 -1.49 9.98
C THR A 104 3.40 -0.06 10.35
N SER A 105 2.19 0.40 10.01
CA SER A 105 1.73 1.79 10.12
C SER A 105 2.68 2.75 9.39
N PRO A 106 2.88 2.58 8.06
CA PRO A 106 3.83 3.36 7.29
C PRO A 106 3.40 4.83 7.18
N ALA A 107 4.36 5.74 6.97
CA ALA A 107 4.06 7.14 6.70
C ALA A 107 3.44 7.36 5.30
N LEU A 108 3.80 6.51 4.35
CA LEU A 108 3.33 6.57 2.95
C LEU A 108 2.91 5.19 2.46
N LEU A 109 1.71 5.11 1.90
CA LEU A 109 1.24 3.95 1.15
C LEU A 109 1.29 4.26 -0.35
N LEU A 110 2.07 3.46 -1.09
CA LEU A 110 2.15 3.52 -2.55
C LEU A 110 1.31 2.37 -3.12
N ALA A 111 0.38 2.67 -4.01
CA ALA A 111 -0.46 1.67 -4.66
C ALA A 111 -0.32 1.80 -6.18
N ASP A 112 0.24 0.76 -6.78
CA ASP A 112 0.47 0.66 -8.22
C ASP A 112 -0.62 -0.20 -8.85
N GLU A 113 -1.52 0.43 -9.61
CA GLU A 113 -2.70 -0.19 -10.24
C GLU A 113 -3.47 -1.12 -9.28
N PRO A 114 -3.89 -0.64 -8.10
CA PRO A 114 -4.40 -1.52 -7.03
C PRO A 114 -5.69 -2.27 -7.38
N THR A 115 -6.32 -1.91 -8.49
CA THR A 115 -7.59 -2.49 -8.96
C THR A 115 -7.49 -3.12 -10.35
N GLY A 116 -6.32 -3.08 -10.99
CA GLY A 116 -6.15 -3.48 -12.39
C GLY A 116 -6.51 -4.93 -12.71
N ASN A 117 -6.50 -5.83 -11.72
CA ASN A 117 -6.86 -7.25 -11.88
C ASN A 117 -8.19 -7.61 -11.20
N LEU A 118 -9.05 -6.64 -10.91
CA LEU A 118 -10.30 -6.83 -10.19
C LEU A 118 -11.50 -6.49 -11.07
N ASP A 119 -12.62 -7.17 -10.82
CA ASP A 119 -13.91 -6.75 -11.37
C ASP A 119 -14.38 -5.42 -10.73
N SER A 120 -15.38 -4.79 -11.33
CA SER A 120 -15.86 -3.46 -10.92
C SER A 120 -16.33 -3.42 -9.47
N LYS A 121 -16.93 -4.48 -8.94
CA LYS A 121 -17.39 -4.56 -7.55
C LYS A 121 -16.21 -4.61 -6.59
N ASN A 122 -15.28 -5.53 -6.80
CA ASN A 122 -14.08 -5.65 -5.97
C ASN A 122 -13.20 -4.40 -6.07
N SER A 123 -13.12 -3.76 -7.25
CA SER A 123 -12.42 -2.49 -7.44
C SER A 123 -13.00 -1.39 -6.56
N ALA A 124 -14.34 -1.23 -6.56
CA ALA A 124 -15.01 -0.24 -5.71
C ALA A 124 -14.77 -0.50 -4.21
N GLU A 125 -14.82 -1.76 -3.78
CA GLU A 125 -14.57 -2.14 -2.38
C GLU A 125 -13.11 -1.87 -1.96
N VAL A 126 -12.13 -2.15 -2.83
CA VAL A 126 -10.72 -1.86 -2.58
C VAL A 126 -10.47 -0.36 -2.50
N MET A 127 -11.05 0.43 -3.41
CA MET A 127 -10.91 1.89 -3.36
C MET A 127 -11.58 2.51 -2.14
N ALA A 128 -12.77 2.00 -1.73
CA ALA A 128 -13.42 2.42 -0.50
C ALA A 128 -12.56 2.12 0.74
N LEU A 129 -11.87 0.98 0.75
CA LEU A 129 -10.95 0.61 1.82
C LEU A 129 -9.73 1.54 1.89
N LEU A 130 -9.09 1.83 0.75
CA LEU A 130 -7.96 2.76 0.68
C LEU A 130 -8.36 4.16 1.13
N ARG A 131 -9.55 4.65 0.69
CA ARG A 131 -10.13 5.91 1.14
C ARG A 131 -10.40 5.92 2.64
N TYR A 132 -10.93 4.84 3.22
CA TYR A 132 -11.13 4.72 4.66
C TYR A 132 -9.82 4.93 5.44
N PHE A 133 -8.72 4.32 4.99
CA PHE A 133 -7.43 4.50 5.65
C PHE A 133 -6.91 5.93 5.48
N HIS A 134 -7.09 6.54 4.34
CA HIS A 134 -6.74 7.94 4.12
C HIS A 134 -7.55 8.87 5.05
N GLU A 135 -8.87 8.84 4.99
CA GLU A 135 -9.76 9.80 5.68
C GLU A 135 -9.83 9.56 7.19
N LYS A 136 -9.90 8.30 7.63
CA LYS A 136 -10.14 7.97 9.05
C LYS A 136 -8.87 7.65 9.83
N LYS A 137 -7.80 7.28 9.16
CA LYS A 137 -6.52 6.93 9.78
C LYS A 137 -5.41 7.92 9.45
N GLY A 138 -5.68 8.95 8.64
CA GLY A 138 -4.69 9.95 8.23
C GLY A 138 -3.56 9.39 7.39
N GLN A 139 -3.79 8.26 6.68
CA GLN A 139 -2.77 7.63 5.85
C GLN A 139 -2.48 8.48 4.60
N THR A 140 -1.24 8.87 4.39
CA THR A 140 -0.84 9.43 3.09
C THR A 140 -0.83 8.32 2.05
N LEU A 141 -1.60 8.53 0.97
CA LEU A 141 -1.79 7.55 -0.10
C LEU A 141 -1.38 8.15 -1.44
N LEU A 142 -0.54 7.45 -2.18
CA LEU A 142 -0.23 7.76 -3.57
C LEU A 142 -0.65 6.56 -4.42
N VAL A 143 -1.58 6.81 -5.35
CA VAL A 143 -2.10 5.80 -6.27
C VAL A 143 -1.61 6.10 -7.68
N ILE A 144 -1.05 5.10 -8.34
CA ILE A 144 -0.75 5.13 -9.78
C ILE A 144 -1.86 4.37 -10.48
N THR A 145 -2.51 5.00 -11.44
CA THR A 145 -3.59 4.39 -12.23
C THR A 145 -3.75 5.06 -13.58
N HIS A 146 -4.24 4.31 -14.55
CA HIS A 146 -4.71 4.81 -15.84
C HIS A 146 -6.25 4.94 -15.90
N ASP A 147 -6.96 4.56 -14.82
CA ASP A 147 -8.43 4.72 -14.73
C ASP A 147 -8.78 6.11 -14.20
N GLU A 148 -9.30 6.96 -15.08
CA GLU A 148 -9.72 8.33 -14.75
C GLU A 148 -10.76 8.37 -13.62
N ARG A 149 -11.65 7.38 -13.52
CA ARG A 149 -12.67 7.30 -12.46
C ARG A 149 -12.04 7.13 -11.08
N ILE A 150 -10.87 6.47 -11.01
CA ILE A 150 -10.10 6.33 -9.79
C ILE A 150 -9.30 7.61 -9.54
N ALA A 151 -8.64 8.15 -10.56
CA ALA A 151 -7.84 9.36 -10.46
C ALA A 151 -8.66 10.56 -9.96
N CYS A 152 -9.88 10.76 -10.45
CA CYS A 152 -10.80 11.82 -10.00
C CYS A 152 -11.28 11.68 -8.53
N GLN A 153 -10.94 10.59 -7.86
CA GLN A 153 -11.26 10.42 -6.43
C GLN A 153 -10.17 10.96 -5.49
N ALA A 154 -9.01 11.31 -6.02
CA ALA A 154 -7.89 11.86 -5.25
C ALA A 154 -8.14 13.33 -4.85
N ASP A 155 -7.39 13.81 -3.84
CA ASP A 155 -7.40 15.23 -3.48
C ASP A 155 -6.50 16.05 -4.43
N ARG A 156 -5.48 15.40 -4.99
CA ARG A 156 -4.53 15.98 -5.96
C ARG A 156 -4.26 15.00 -7.08
N LEU A 157 -4.31 15.47 -8.31
CA LEU A 157 -4.04 14.69 -9.51
C LEU A 157 -2.77 15.21 -10.19
N ILE A 158 -1.84 14.30 -10.48
CA ILE A 158 -0.63 14.59 -11.23
C ILE A 158 -0.65 13.72 -12.49
N THR A 159 -0.70 14.37 -13.66
CA THR A 159 -0.63 13.70 -14.96
C THR A 159 0.81 13.67 -15.43
N VAL A 160 1.29 12.49 -15.82
CA VAL A 160 2.63 12.29 -16.34
C VAL A 160 2.53 11.83 -17.79
N GLU A 161 3.20 12.55 -18.72
CA GLU A 161 3.29 12.22 -20.13
C GLU A 161 4.77 12.28 -20.57
N ASP A 162 5.23 11.26 -21.27
CA ASP A 162 6.62 11.16 -21.76
C ASP A 162 7.69 11.43 -20.69
N GLY A 163 7.42 11.03 -19.45
CA GLY A 163 8.34 11.22 -18.32
C GLY A 163 8.34 12.64 -17.72
N HIS A 164 7.44 13.52 -18.16
CA HIS A 164 7.28 14.88 -17.66
C HIS A 164 5.94 15.06 -16.95
N ILE A 165 5.89 15.94 -15.95
CA ILE A 165 4.62 16.36 -15.36
C ILE A 165 3.92 17.27 -16.35
N ALA A 166 2.82 16.77 -16.94
CA ALA A 166 1.99 17.55 -17.87
C ALA A 166 0.97 18.41 -17.09
N GLN A 167 0.46 17.91 -15.95
CA GLN A 167 -0.58 18.57 -15.19
C GLN A 167 -0.43 18.25 -13.69
N ASP A 168 -0.75 19.21 -12.83
CA ASP A 168 -0.72 19.08 -11.37
C ASP A 168 -1.87 19.92 -10.79
N GLU A 169 -2.93 19.25 -10.34
CA GLU A 169 -4.19 19.88 -9.96
C GLU A 169 -4.67 19.42 -8.58
N ALA A 170 -5.19 20.35 -7.78
CA ALA A 170 -6.01 20.02 -6.63
C ALA A 170 -7.43 19.69 -7.12
N VAL A 171 -7.90 18.46 -6.89
CA VAL A 171 -9.23 17.99 -7.29
C VAL A 171 -10.25 18.31 -6.20
N ARG A 172 -9.81 18.33 -4.95
CA ARG A 172 -10.63 18.67 -3.78
C ARG A 172 -9.90 19.72 -2.94
N PRO A 173 -10.60 20.76 -2.51
CA PRO A 173 -10.03 21.78 -1.61
C PRO A 173 -9.78 21.24 -0.20
#